data_101646e8ffc6ef3a99faabc48bf5853e
#
_entry.id   101646e8ffc6ef3a99faabc48bf5853e
#
_cell.length_a   1.000
_cell.length_b   1.000
_cell.length_c   1.000
_cell.angle_alpha   90.00
_cell.angle_beta   90.00
_cell.angle_gamma   90.00
#
_symmetry.space_group_name_H-M   'P 1'
#
loop_
_entity.id
_entity.type
_entity.pdbx_description
1 polymer ?
#
loop_
_entity_poly.entity_id
_entity_poly.type
_entity_poly.pdbx_seq_one_letter_code
_entity_poly.pdbx_strand_id
1 'polypeptide(L)'
;MATHSSDDEQHLRLLGIFHYVVGALTALFAMIPLIHFSLGLFFVLAPPHSTQGGPPPAFIGWFFMILGGTLFLCGESFAGCVFAAGRFIRSRRRYWFVFVVACLQCAFFPFGTVLGVFTIVVLSRPSVKQLFALEESDQPQTI
;
A
#
# COMPACT_ATOMS: atom_id res chain seq x y z
N MET A 1 2.96 -36.58 -5.46
CA MET A 1 2.08 -35.39 -5.57
C MET A 1 2.08 -34.47 -4.34
N ALA A 2 2.71 -34.84 -3.21
CA ALA A 2 2.75 -34.03 -1.98
C ALA A 2 3.79 -32.89 -1.97
N THR A 3 4.77 -32.88 -2.85
CA THR A 3 5.85 -31.88 -2.88
C THR A 3 5.43 -30.53 -3.43
N HIS A 4 4.48 -30.48 -4.38
CA HIS A 4 4.02 -29.22 -4.97
C HIS A 4 3.19 -28.37 -4.00
N SER A 5 2.44 -28.97 -3.08
CA SER A 5 1.62 -28.19 -2.12
C SER A 5 2.47 -27.51 -1.04
N SER A 6 3.58 -28.15 -0.62
CA SER A 6 4.49 -27.57 0.37
C SER A 6 5.27 -26.38 -0.20
N ASP A 7 5.67 -26.45 -1.47
CA ASP A 7 6.38 -25.36 -2.13
C ASP A 7 5.48 -24.15 -2.35
N ASP A 8 4.22 -24.36 -2.72
CA ASP A 8 3.25 -23.27 -2.90
C ASP A 8 2.91 -22.58 -1.56
N GLU A 9 2.80 -23.35 -0.47
CA GLU A 9 2.60 -22.78 0.87
C GLU A 9 3.78 -21.94 1.34
N GLN A 10 5.01 -22.41 1.07
CA GLN A 10 6.22 -21.67 1.39
C GLN A 10 6.28 -20.36 0.59
N HIS A 11 5.95 -20.38 -0.71
CA HIS A 11 5.91 -19.19 -1.54
C HIS A 11 4.85 -18.18 -1.06
N LEU A 12 3.66 -18.63 -0.66
CA LEU A 12 2.63 -17.76 -0.10
C LEU A 12 3.04 -17.12 1.23
N ARG A 13 3.74 -17.89 2.08
CA ARG A 13 4.28 -17.37 3.34
C ARG A 13 5.34 -16.29 3.12
N LEU A 14 6.28 -16.53 2.21
CA LEU A 14 7.31 -15.57 1.82
C LEU A 14 6.67 -14.31 1.20
N LEU A 15 5.70 -14.49 0.31
CA LEU A 15 4.99 -13.40 -0.31
C LEU A 15 4.27 -12.52 0.72
N GLY A 16 3.63 -13.12 1.73
CA GLY A 16 3.02 -12.40 2.84
C GLY A 16 4.04 -11.55 3.62
N ILE A 17 5.23 -12.09 3.88
CA ILE A 17 6.31 -11.36 4.58
C ILE A 17 6.79 -10.18 3.73
N PHE A 18 7.00 -10.38 2.43
CA PHE A 18 7.39 -9.29 1.53
C PHE A 18 6.35 -8.17 1.46
N HIS A 19 5.06 -8.49 1.52
CA HIS A 19 4.01 -7.48 1.60
C HIS A 19 4.11 -6.64 2.87
N TYR A 20 4.43 -7.24 4.02
CA TYR A 20 4.67 -6.49 5.25
C TYR A 20 5.89 -5.57 5.14
N VAL A 21 6.99 -6.04 4.55
CA VAL A 21 8.19 -5.23 4.36
C VAL A 21 7.91 -4.05 3.41
N VAL A 22 7.29 -4.32 2.26
CA VAL A 22 6.95 -3.26 1.29
C VAL A 22 5.89 -2.31 1.86
N GLY A 23 4.91 -2.82 2.61
CA GLY A 23 3.93 -1.99 3.31
C GLY A 23 4.58 -1.03 4.30
N ALA A 24 5.55 -1.51 5.09
CA ALA A 24 6.30 -0.67 6.03
C ALA A 24 7.15 0.40 5.31
N LEU A 25 7.81 0.03 4.22
CA LEU A 25 8.55 0.99 3.39
C LEU A 25 7.61 2.02 2.78
N THR A 26 6.46 1.60 2.26
CA THR A 26 5.44 2.51 1.69
C THR A 26 4.94 3.50 2.74
N ALA A 27 4.63 3.03 3.97
CA ALA A 27 4.24 3.90 5.08
C ALA A 27 5.34 4.90 5.43
N LEU A 28 6.60 4.46 5.47
CA LEU A 28 7.73 5.34 5.75
C LEU A 28 7.87 6.43 4.67
N PHE A 29 7.74 6.08 3.39
CA PHE A 29 7.77 7.06 2.30
C PHE A 29 6.54 7.98 2.29
N ALA A 30 5.38 7.49 2.74
CA ALA A 30 4.18 8.29 2.89
C ALA A 30 4.29 9.38 3.95
N MET A 31 5.30 9.32 4.83
CA MET A 31 5.64 10.40 5.77
C MET A 31 6.26 11.64 5.11
N ILE A 32 6.87 11.49 3.92
CA ILE A 32 7.55 12.61 3.23
C ILE A 32 6.61 13.79 2.95
N PRO A 33 5.37 13.61 2.47
CA PRO A 33 4.42 14.69 2.27
C PRO A 33 4.07 15.51 3.53
N LEU A 34 4.31 14.99 4.74
CA LEU A 34 4.14 15.76 5.98
C LEU A 34 5.05 16.99 6.05
N ILE A 35 6.20 16.96 5.37
CA ILE A 35 7.08 18.12 5.26
C ILE A 35 6.35 19.26 4.52
N HIS A 36 5.66 18.93 3.43
CA HIS A 36 4.85 19.90 2.67
C HIS A 36 3.67 20.42 3.48
N PHE A 37 3.00 19.51 4.22
CA PHE A 37 1.93 19.88 5.13
C PHE A 37 2.42 20.85 6.22
N SER A 38 3.54 20.53 6.86
CA SER A 38 4.14 21.36 7.91
C SER A 38 4.59 22.74 7.38
N LEU A 39 5.16 22.77 6.17
CA LEU A 39 5.55 24.00 5.52
C LEU A 39 4.31 24.87 5.16
N GLY A 40 3.27 24.24 4.65
CA GLY A 40 1.99 24.90 4.38
C GLY A 40 1.39 25.48 5.65
N LEU A 41 1.37 24.71 6.73
CA LEU A 41 0.88 25.14 8.04
C LEU A 41 1.69 26.34 8.58
N PHE A 42 3.03 26.28 8.44
CA PHE A 42 3.90 27.39 8.82
C PHE A 42 3.57 28.67 8.06
N PHE A 43 3.36 28.60 6.75
CA PHE A 43 3.00 29.78 5.93
C PHE A 43 1.63 30.36 6.28
N VAL A 44 0.71 29.53 6.76
CA VAL A 44 -0.62 30.00 7.20
C VAL A 44 -0.57 30.67 8.56
N LEU A 45 0.17 30.07 9.53
CA LEU A 45 0.19 30.53 10.92
C LEU A 45 1.22 31.65 11.19
N ALA A 46 2.37 31.60 10.52
CA ALA A 46 3.48 32.53 10.71
C ALA A 46 4.06 32.91 9.34
N PRO A 47 3.34 33.72 8.54
CA PRO A 47 3.83 34.10 7.23
C PRO A 47 5.15 34.87 7.37
N PRO A 48 6.20 34.47 6.62
CA PRO A 48 7.49 35.13 6.70
C PRO A 48 7.38 36.59 6.24
N HIS A 49 7.85 37.52 7.07
CA HIS A 49 7.94 38.94 6.73
C HIS A 49 9.18 39.12 5.83
N SER A 50 8.97 39.26 4.53
CA SER A 50 10.05 39.59 3.61
C SER A 50 10.31 41.11 3.65
N THR A 51 11.60 41.49 3.77
CA THR A 51 12.02 42.90 3.81
C THR A 51 11.89 43.61 2.46
N GLN A 52 11.62 42.90 1.35
CA GLN A 52 11.56 43.48 0.00
C GLN A 52 10.38 42.97 -0.88
N GLY A 53 9.51 42.14 -0.36
CA GLY A 53 8.31 41.67 -1.05
C GLY A 53 7.30 41.28 -0.01
N GLY A 54 6.03 41.57 -0.21
CA GLY A 54 4.98 41.21 0.76
C GLY A 54 5.01 39.73 1.13
N PRO A 55 4.32 39.32 2.22
CA PRO A 55 4.21 37.93 2.62
C PRO A 55 3.69 37.08 1.46
N PRO A 56 4.13 35.84 1.30
CA PRO A 56 3.61 34.96 0.27
C PRO A 56 2.08 34.88 0.40
N PRO A 57 1.35 34.87 -0.72
CA PRO A 57 -0.10 34.85 -0.68
C PRO A 57 -0.59 33.65 0.14
N ALA A 58 -1.56 33.84 1.02
CA ALA A 58 -2.06 32.80 1.93
C ALA A 58 -2.50 31.53 1.19
N PHE A 59 -2.93 31.64 -0.08
CA PHE A 59 -3.32 30.48 -0.88
C PHE A 59 -2.17 29.46 -1.08
N ILE A 60 -0.91 29.91 -1.09
CA ILE A 60 0.26 29.03 -1.23
C ILE A 60 0.35 28.11 0.00
N GLY A 61 0.17 28.67 1.20
CA GLY A 61 0.16 27.89 2.43
C GLY A 61 -0.95 26.83 2.45
N TRP A 62 -2.16 27.22 2.06
CA TRP A 62 -3.29 26.33 1.93
C TRP A 62 -3.07 25.25 0.87
N PHE A 63 -2.48 25.59 -0.27
CA PHE A 63 -2.15 24.65 -1.33
C PHE A 63 -1.19 23.56 -0.83
N PHE A 64 -0.09 23.94 -0.18
CA PHE A 64 0.88 22.98 0.37
C PHE A 64 0.28 22.11 1.47
N MET A 65 -0.57 22.68 2.31
CA MET A 65 -1.25 21.94 3.38
C MET A 65 -2.22 20.90 2.82
N ILE A 66 -3.08 21.29 1.86
CA ILE A 66 -4.03 20.37 1.24
C ILE A 66 -3.30 19.29 0.44
N LEU A 67 -2.32 19.67 -0.37
CA LEU A 67 -1.53 18.76 -1.18
C LEU A 67 -0.78 17.75 -0.29
N GLY A 68 -0.04 18.23 0.70
CA GLY A 68 0.71 17.39 1.63
C GLY A 68 -0.18 16.46 2.44
N GLY A 69 -1.30 16.99 2.96
CA GLY A 69 -2.27 16.20 3.71
C GLY A 69 -2.95 15.12 2.86
N THR A 70 -3.35 15.46 1.65
CA THR A 70 -3.97 14.48 0.72
C THR A 70 -3.00 13.38 0.34
N LEU A 71 -1.76 13.71 -0.05
CA LEU A 71 -0.74 12.73 -0.42
C LEU A 71 -0.38 11.83 0.77
N PHE A 72 -0.29 12.38 1.98
CA PHE A 72 -0.07 11.60 3.19
C PHE A 72 -1.19 10.60 3.44
N LEU A 73 -2.45 11.04 3.45
CA LEU A 73 -3.60 10.17 3.69
C LEU A 73 -3.74 9.09 2.61
N CYS A 74 -3.54 9.44 1.34
CA CYS A 74 -3.55 8.46 0.24
C CYS A 74 -2.42 7.43 0.40
N GLY A 75 -1.20 7.87 0.75
CA GLY A 75 -0.05 7.00 0.94
C GLY A 75 -0.24 6.04 2.11
N GLU A 76 -0.71 6.52 3.25
CA GLU A 76 -1.00 5.68 4.43
C GLU A 76 -2.15 4.71 4.17
N SER A 77 -3.20 5.15 3.49
CA SER A 77 -4.30 4.26 3.09
C SER A 77 -3.82 3.14 2.17
N PHE A 78 -2.94 3.47 1.23
CA PHE A 78 -2.34 2.47 0.34
C PHE A 78 -1.43 1.50 1.09
N ALA A 79 -0.58 1.98 2.00
CA ALA A 79 0.23 1.13 2.88
C ALA A 79 -0.65 0.17 3.69
N GLY A 80 -1.76 0.66 4.25
CA GLY A 80 -2.77 -0.16 4.93
C GLY A 80 -3.35 -1.27 4.03
N CYS A 81 -3.66 -0.95 2.76
CA CYS A 81 -4.10 -1.96 1.78
C CYS A 81 -3.04 -3.02 1.51
N VAL A 82 -1.75 -2.63 1.42
CA VAL A 82 -0.63 -3.57 1.24
C VAL A 82 -0.47 -4.49 2.46
N PHE A 83 -0.57 -3.97 3.67
CA PHE A 83 -0.58 -4.78 4.90
C PHE A 83 -1.76 -5.75 4.93
N ALA A 84 -2.97 -5.27 4.58
CA ALA A 84 -4.15 -6.11 4.50
C ALA A 84 -3.99 -7.22 3.45
N ALA A 85 -3.41 -6.93 2.28
CA ALA A 85 -3.10 -7.92 1.27
C ALA A 85 -2.15 -9.00 1.80
N GLY A 86 -1.07 -8.62 2.51
CA GLY A 86 -0.16 -9.56 3.16
C GLY A 86 -0.87 -10.48 4.17
N ARG A 87 -1.82 -9.93 4.94
CA ARG A 87 -2.66 -10.71 5.85
C ARG A 87 -3.59 -11.67 5.12
N PHE A 88 -4.25 -11.22 4.04
CA PHE A 88 -5.17 -12.05 3.26
C PHE A 88 -4.45 -13.15 2.49
N ILE A 89 -3.23 -12.92 2.02
CA ILE A 89 -2.37 -13.97 1.43
C ILE A 89 -2.13 -15.08 2.46
N ARG A 90 -1.76 -14.74 3.69
CA ARG A 90 -1.52 -15.72 4.77
C ARG A 90 -2.78 -16.47 5.19
N SER A 91 -3.93 -15.81 5.19
CA SER A 91 -5.23 -16.41 5.52
C SER A 91 -5.96 -17.00 4.31
N ARG A 92 -5.35 -16.97 3.12
CA ARG A 92 -5.90 -17.49 1.85
C ARG A 92 -7.31 -16.95 1.54
N ARG A 93 -7.60 -15.70 1.94
CA ARG A 93 -8.90 -15.06 1.80
C ARG A 93 -8.86 -13.90 0.81
N ARG A 94 -10.02 -13.57 0.21
CA ARG A 94 -10.20 -12.39 -0.62
C ARG A 94 -9.19 -12.30 -1.78
N TYR A 95 -9.11 -13.34 -2.59
CA TYR A 95 -8.24 -13.41 -3.78
C TYR A 95 -8.27 -12.13 -4.63
N TRP A 96 -9.46 -11.62 -4.95
CA TRP A 96 -9.64 -10.43 -5.76
C TRP A 96 -9.04 -9.17 -5.14
N PHE A 97 -9.16 -9.01 -3.82
CA PHE A 97 -8.56 -7.88 -3.13
C PHE A 97 -7.03 -7.89 -3.26
N VAL A 98 -6.41 -9.04 -3.02
CA VAL A 98 -4.96 -9.21 -3.14
C VAL A 98 -4.50 -8.94 -4.58
N PHE A 99 -5.26 -9.43 -5.56
CA PHE A 99 -4.95 -9.22 -6.98
C PHE A 99 -5.00 -7.74 -7.37
N VAL A 100 -6.03 -6.99 -6.95
CA VAL A 100 -6.16 -5.55 -7.21
C VAL A 100 -5.04 -4.77 -6.54
N VAL A 101 -4.71 -5.08 -5.28
CA VAL A 101 -3.60 -4.41 -4.58
C VAL A 101 -2.27 -4.70 -5.27
N ALA A 102 -2.04 -5.93 -5.75
CA ALA A 102 -0.84 -6.28 -6.51
C ALA A 102 -0.74 -5.48 -7.83
N CYS A 103 -1.84 -5.28 -8.54
CA CYS A 103 -1.89 -4.44 -9.73
C CYS A 103 -1.55 -2.98 -9.40
N LEU A 104 -2.11 -2.43 -8.31
CA LEU A 104 -1.79 -1.08 -7.86
C LEU A 104 -0.31 -0.94 -7.44
N GLN A 105 0.25 -1.96 -6.80
CA GLN A 105 1.67 -1.99 -6.45
C GLN A 105 2.58 -1.92 -7.67
N CYS A 106 2.18 -2.48 -8.81
CA CYS A 106 2.97 -2.41 -10.04
C CYS A 106 3.23 -0.97 -10.51
N ALA A 107 2.40 0.01 -10.10
CA ALA A 107 2.62 1.42 -10.38
C ALA A 107 3.73 2.06 -9.53
N PHE A 108 4.13 1.43 -8.42
CA PHE A 108 5.14 1.93 -7.49
C PHE A 108 6.53 1.36 -7.79
N PHE A 109 7.21 1.94 -8.77
CA PHE A 109 8.58 1.57 -9.14
C PHE A 109 9.59 2.00 -8.03
N PRO A 110 10.66 1.20 -7.75
CA PRO A 110 10.94 -0.13 -8.29
C PRO A 110 10.41 -1.28 -7.42
N PHE A 111 10.26 -1.10 -6.12
CA PHE A 111 9.98 -2.19 -5.17
C PHE A 111 8.55 -2.72 -5.29
N GLY A 112 7.58 -1.81 -5.47
CA GLY A 112 6.18 -2.19 -5.63
C GLY A 112 5.95 -2.98 -6.93
N THR A 113 6.60 -2.59 -8.02
CA THR A 113 6.50 -3.27 -9.32
C THR A 113 6.99 -4.72 -9.23
N VAL A 114 8.16 -4.94 -8.64
CA VAL A 114 8.73 -6.29 -8.48
C VAL A 114 7.80 -7.17 -7.65
N LEU A 115 7.35 -6.67 -6.49
CA LEU A 115 6.46 -7.42 -5.61
C LEU A 115 5.09 -7.63 -6.25
N GLY A 116 4.52 -6.61 -6.90
CA GLY A 116 3.23 -6.70 -7.57
C GLY A 116 3.22 -7.75 -8.67
N VAL A 117 4.21 -7.72 -9.57
CA VAL A 117 4.35 -8.71 -10.64
C VAL A 117 4.54 -10.12 -10.07
N PHE A 118 5.42 -10.28 -9.09
CA PHE A 118 5.65 -11.58 -8.47
C PHE A 118 4.37 -12.12 -7.80
N THR A 119 3.62 -11.25 -7.13
CA THR A 119 2.32 -11.60 -6.53
C THR A 119 1.32 -12.08 -7.59
N ILE A 120 1.20 -11.35 -8.70
CA ILE A 120 0.29 -11.71 -9.79
C ILE A 120 0.68 -13.07 -10.38
N VAL A 121 1.98 -13.32 -10.62
CA VAL A 121 2.48 -14.60 -11.14
C VAL A 121 2.14 -15.75 -10.20
N VAL A 122 2.38 -15.59 -8.90
CA VAL A 122 2.06 -16.63 -7.90
C VAL A 122 0.54 -16.86 -7.81
N LEU A 123 -0.26 -15.79 -7.73
CA LEU A 123 -1.73 -15.89 -7.67
C LEU A 123 -2.37 -16.47 -8.94
N SER A 124 -1.68 -16.36 -10.08
CA SER A 124 -2.17 -16.89 -11.35
C SER A 124 -2.03 -18.41 -11.47
N ARG A 125 -1.24 -19.05 -10.60
CA ARG A 125 -1.06 -20.50 -10.59
C ARG A 125 -2.36 -21.22 -10.25
N PRO A 126 -2.75 -22.27 -11.00
CA PRO A 126 -3.99 -23.01 -10.74
C PRO A 126 -4.04 -23.64 -9.34
N SER A 127 -2.90 -24.13 -8.84
CA SER A 127 -2.77 -24.68 -7.48
C SER A 127 -3.08 -23.66 -6.40
N VAL A 128 -2.59 -22.42 -6.55
CA VAL A 128 -2.84 -21.33 -5.60
C VAL A 128 -4.29 -20.90 -5.64
N LYS A 129 -4.90 -20.80 -6.82
CA LYS A 129 -6.34 -20.50 -6.97
C LYS A 129 -7.23 -21.53 -6.26
N GLN A 130 -6.86 -22.82 -6.35
CA GLN A 130 -7.57 -23.88 -5.64
C GLN A 130 -7.45 -23.74 -4.12
N LEU A 131 -6.28 -23.36 -3.59
CA LEU A 131 -6.09 -23.13 -2.16
C LEU A 131 -6.99 -22.00 -1.62
N PHE A 132 -7.17 -20.92 -2.39
CA PHE A 132 -8.08 -19.84 -2.03
C PHE A 132 -9.57 -20.26 -2.15
N ALA A 133 -9.93 -21.04 -3.15
CA ALA A 133 -11.29 -21.51 -3.35
C ALA A 133 -11.74 -22.50 -2.26
N LEU A 134 -10.86 -23.39 -1.79
CA LEU A 134 -11.15 -24.31 -0.70
C LEU A 134 -11.42 -23.59 0.62
N GLU A 135 -10.63 -22.56 0.94
CA GLU A 135 -10.82 -21.77 2.15
C GLU A 135 -12.10 -20.91 2.12
N GLU A 136 -12.49 -20.43 0.92
CA GLU A 136 -13.71 -19.66 0.74
C GLU A 136 -14.98 -20.53 0.83
N SER A 137 -14.90 -21.81 0.43
CA SER A 137 -16.00 -22.77 0.55
C SER A 137 -16.21 -23.31 1.97
N ASP A 138 -15.17 -23.28 2.81
CA ASP A 138 -15.22 -23.75 4.21
C ASP A 138 -15.72 -22.68 5.20
N GLN A 139 -16.05 -21.47 4.70
CA GLN A 139 -16.66 -20.44 5.53
C GLN A 139 -18.18 -20.66 5.64
N PRO A 140 -18.74 -20.78 6.87
CA PRO A 140 -20.17 -20.74 7.04
C PRO A 140 -20.69 -19.41 6.48
N GLN A 141 -21.61 -19.50 5.52
CA GLN A 141 -22.33 -18.35 5.01
C GLN A 141 -23.16 -17.77 6.17
N THR A 142 -22.58 -16.82 6.90
CA THR A 142 -23.36 -15.99 7.81
C THR A 142 -24.21 -15.06 6.96
N ILE A 143 -25.46 -15.46 6.80
CA ILE A 143 -26.56 -14.65 6.31
C ILE A 143 -26.82 -13.50 7.29
#